data_9fae2531ce9c56b1a5ef4594537f750a
#
_entry.id   9fae2531ce9c56b1a5ef4594537f750a
#
_cell.length_a   1.000
_cell.length_b   1.000
_cell.length_c   1.000
_cell.angle_alpha   90.00
_cell.angle_beta   90.00
_cell.angle_gamma   90.00
#
_symmetry.space_group_name_H-M   'P 1'
#
loop_
_entity.id
_entity.type
_entity.pdbx_description
1 polymer ?
#
loop_
_entity_poly.entity_id
_entity_poly.type
_entity_poly.pdbx_seq_one_letter_code
_entity_poly.pdbx_strand_id
1 'polypeptide(L)'
;MGFLDLFRPKTPAVQSILPNIAVQEIMRGRLPILNTNKIFLKSGEKCHYIDKAIYEKKTIKKRYVRHSHGTSYRGIIFKDVRYNYGSGTTFVVDNVQYETVRGILYITNRRIIFQGEHCGFDIMVADLVAIQPYGNCVELQCGKQNYKIFVPNGTITHAVLQLIQ
;
A
#
# COMPACT_ATOMS: atom_id res chain seq x y z
N MET A 1 -17.25 -0.43 -27.44
CA MET A 1 -16.63 -1.12 -26.30
C MET A 1 -15.43 -1.88 -26.81
N GLY A 2 -14.24 -1.39 -26.55
CA GLY A 2 -13.00 -1.99 -27.08
C GLY A 2 -12.57 -3.18 -26.26
N PHE A 3 -12.07 -4.22 -26.91
CA PHE A 3 -11.50 -5.47 -26.36
C PHE A 3 -10.39 -5.22 -25.33
N LEU A 4 -9.83 -4.04 -25.25
CA LEU A 4 -8.77 -3.62 -24.32
C LEU A 4 -9.28 -3.31 -22.88
N ASP A 5 -10.59 -3.16 -22.67
CA ASP A 5 -11.15 -2.91 -21.32
C ASP A 5 -11.24 -4.17 -20.44
N LEU A 6 -11.11 -5.35 -21.04
CA LEU A 6 -11.12 -6.64 -20.33
C LEU A 6 -9.87 -6.90 -19.50
N PHE A 7 -8.76 -6.21 -19.80
CA PHE A 7 -7.47 -6.41 -19.14
C PHE A 7 -7.07 -5.28 -18.16
N ARG A 8 -7.93 -4.27 -17.96
CA ARG A 8 -7.68 -3.30 -16.90
C ARG A 8 -7.95 -3.95 -15.55
N PRO A 9 -6.94 -3.99 -14.65
CA PRO A 9 -7.19 -4.43 -13.29
C PRO A 9 -8.29 -3.55 -12.70
N LYS A 10 -9.42 -4.16 -12.31
CA LYS A 10 -10.51 -3.44 -11.66
C LYS A 10 -9.98 -2.84 -10.38
N THR A 11 -9.91 -1.52 -10.32
CA THR A 11 -9.59 -0.83 -9.07
C THR A 11 -10.62 -1.23 -8.01
N PRO A 12 -10.19 -1.62 -6.82
CA PRO A 12 -11.11 -2.05 -5.79
C PRO A 12 -12.07 -0.89 -5.43
N ALA A 13 -13.37 -1.15 -5.56
CA ALA A 13 -14.38 -0.21 -5.13
C ALA A 13 -14.59 -0.33 -3.62
N VAL A 14 -14.53 0.79 -2.91
CA VAL A 14 -14.73 0.86 -1.47
C VAL A 14 -16.03 1.62 -1.20
N GLN A 15 -16.91 1.03 -0.40
CA GLN A 15 -18.14 1.69 0.01
C GLN A 15 -17.90 2.55 1.25
N SER A 16 -18.32 3.82 1.20
CA SER A 16 -18.14 4.75 2.31
C SER A 16 -19.06 4.44 3.50
N ILE A 17 -18.52 4.67 4.69
CA ILE A 17 -19.24 4.70 5.96
C ILE A 17 -19.20 6.11 6.59
N LEU A 18 -18.53 7.06 5.95
CA LEU A 18 -18.46 8.44 6.42
C LEU A 18 -19.86 9.09 6.36
N PRO A 19 -20.34 9.71 7.46
CA PRO A 19 -21.63 10.37 7.45
C PRO A 19 -21.72 11.51 6.43
N ASN A 20 -22.85 11.65 5.73
CA ASN A 20 -23.03 12.69 4.74
C ASN A 20 -22.85 14.11 5.32
N ILE A 21 -23.21 14.33 6.57
CA ILE A 21 -23.00 15.60 7.27
C ILE A 21 -21.51 15.93 7.36
N ALA A 22 -20.68 14.93 7.70
CA ALA A 22 -19.22 15.10 7.75
C ALA A 22 -18.64 15.43 6.37
N VAL A 23 -19.12 14.76 5.32
CA VAL A 23 -18.73 15.07 3.92
C VAL A 23 -19.06 16.53 3.59
N GLN A 24 -20.25 17.00 3.93
CA GLN A 24 -20.65 18.40 3.68
C GLN A 24 -19.80 19.40 4.45
N GLU A 25 -19.45 19.11 5.70
CA GLU A 25 -18.55 19.96 6.49
C GLU A 25 -17.16 20.06 5.86
N ILE A 26 -16.59 18.94 5.46
CA ILE A 26 -15.28 18.87 4.78
C ILE A 26 -15.32 19.70 3.48
N MET A 27 -16.38 19.55 2.69
CA MET A 27 -16.56 20.31 1.45
C MET A 27 -16.70 21.84 1.67
N ARG A 28 -17.16 22.24 2.87
CA ARG A 28 -17.22 23.66 3.29
C ARG A 28 -15.93 24.14 3.95
N GLY A 29 -14.87 23.33 3.96
CA GLY A 29 -13.59 23.67 4.57
C GLY A 29 -13.61 23.61 6.10
N ARG A 30 -14.44 22.77 6.71
CA ARG A 30 -14.50 22.55 8.14
C ARG A 30 -14.15 21.11 8.47
N LEU A 31 -13.41 20.92 9.56
CA LEU A 31 -13.09 19.59 10.07
C LEU A 31 -14.21 19.09 10.99
N PRO A 32 -14.93 18.02 10.63
CA PRO A 32 -15.89 17.39 11.52
C PRO A 32 -15.15 16.74 12.70
N ILE A 33 -15.81 16.57 13.83
CA ILE A 33 -15.31 15.79 14.95
C ILE A 33 -16.11 14.50 15.01
N LEU A 34 -15.43 13.38 14.80
CA LEU A 34 -16.04 12.06 14.78
C LEU A 34 -15.64 11.29 16.05
N ASN A 35 -16.64 10.80 16.75
CA ASN A 35 -16.40 9.99 17.95
C ASN A 35 -16.13 8.54 17.53
N THR A 36 -15.06 7.99 18.08
CA THR A 36 -14.70 6.58 17.89
C THR A 36 -14.08 6.00 19.15
N ASN A 37 -14.41 4.75 19.42
CA ASN A 37 -13.81 3.95 20.50
C ASN A 37 -12.92 2.82 19.94
N LYS A 38 -12.71 2.81 18.63
CA LYS A 38 -11.91 1.76 17.95
C LYS A 38 -10.41 2.04 17.99
N ILE A 39 -10.04 3.28 18.17
CA ILE A 39 -8.65 3.73 18.29
C ILE A 39 -8.46 4.52 19.59
N PHE A 40 -7.27 4.42 20.17
CA PHE A 40 -6.92 5.20 21.36
C PHE A 40 -6.43 6.58 20.94
N LEU A 41 -7.25 7.60 21.21
CA LEU A 41 -6.90 8.99 20.98
C LEU A 41 -6.07 9.53 22.15
N LYS A 42 -4.99 10.22 21.83
CA LYS A 42 -4.15 10.91 22.83
C LYS A 42 -4.84 12.17 23.32
N SER A 43 -4.37 12.72 24.44
CA SER A 43 -4.89 13.99 24.97
C SER A 43 -4.83 15.10 23.90
N GLY A 44 -5.96 15.75 23.63
CA GLY A 44 -6.11 16.78 22.61
C GLY A 44 -6.16 16.26 21.16
N GLU A 45 -6.14 14.94 20.96
CA GLU A 45 -6.30 14.33 19.63
C GLU A 45 -7.79 14.20 19.30
N LYS A 46 -8.16 14.62 18.08
CA LYS A 46 -9.52 14.55 17.56
C LYS A 46 -9.53 13.81 16.25
N CYS A 47 -10.51 12.93 16.05
CA CYS A 47 -10.68 12.22 14.79
C CYS A 47 -11.58 13.03 13.86
N HIS A 48 -11.14 13.23 12.62
CA HIS A 48 -11.81 14.04 11.62
C HIS A 48 -12.31 13.23 10.42
N TYR A 49 -11.80 12.01 10.25
CA TYR A 49 -12.18 11.13 9.15
C TYR A 49 -12.16 9.67 9.60
N ILE A 50 -13.21 8.94 9.26
CA ILE A 50 -13.34 7.50 9.48
C ILE A 50 -14.03 6.92 8.27
N ASP A 51 -13.33 6.08 7.50
CA ASP A 51 -13.95 5.41 6.38
C ASP A 51 -13.32 4.05 6.10
N LYS A 52 -14.03 3.21 5.36
CA LYS A 52 -13.46 1.96 4.86
C LYS A 52 -12.36 2.27 3.85
N ALA A 53 -11.32 1.47 3.89
CA ALA A 53 -10.20 1.61 2.99
C ALA A 53 -9.58 0.25 2.64
N ILE A 54 -8.82 0.21 1.55
CA ILE A 54 -8.01 -0.94 1.16
C ILE A 54 -6.58 -0.43 1.01
N TYR A 55 -5.68 -0.98 1.80
CA TYR A 55 -4.25 -0.68 1.70
C TYR A 55 -3.57 -1.64 0.74
N GLU A 56 -2.86 -1.11 -0.25
CA GLU A 56 -2.01 -1.90 -1.14
C GLU A 56 -0.58 -1.93 -0.60
N LYS A 57 -0.24 -3.05 0.02
CA LYS A 57 1.08 -3.28 0.58
C LYS A 57 2.01 -3.84 -0.48
N LYS A 58 3.10 -3.12 -0.76
CA LYS A 58 4.18 -3.59 -1.63
C LYS A 58 5.19 -4.37 -0.80
N THR A 59 5.41 -5.63 -1.16
CA THR A 59 6.43 -6.48 -0.54
C THR A 59 7.47 -6.85 -1.59
N ILE A 60 8.74 -6.59 -1.30
CA ILE A 60 9.86 -6.95 -2.17
C ILE A 60 10.50 -8.20 -1.60
N LYS A 61 10.36 -9.32 -2.30
CA LYS A 61 11.04 -10.58 -1.96
C LYS A 61 12.23 -10.78 -2.90
N LYS A 62 13.41 -10.91 -2.35
CA LYS A 62 14.61 -11.24 -3.12
C LYS A 62 14.59 -12.72 -3.49
N ARG A 63 14.63 -13.01 -4.78
CA ARG A 63 14.75 -14.36 -5.30
C ARG A 63 16.14 -14.54 -5.88
N TYR A 64 16.84 -15.58 -5.41
CA TYR A 64 18.13 -15.96 -5.95
C TYR A 64 17.93 -16.92 -7.12
N VAL A 65 18.31 -16.51 -8.31
CA VAL A 65 18.27 -17.35 -9.50
C VAL A 65 19.70 -17.73 -9.84
N ARG A 66 19.99 -19.02 -9.81
CA ARG A 66 21.29 -19.57 -10.20
C ARG A 66 21.22 -20.07 -11.62
N HIS A 67 21.95 -19.46 -12.51
CA HIS A 67 22.21 -20.00 -13.85
C HIS A 67 23.54 -20.78 -13.81
N SER A 68 23.44 -22.09 -13.99
CA SER A 68 24.61 -22.94 -14.16
C SER A 68 24.72 -23.33 -15.62
N HIS A 69 25.78 -22.91 -16.29
CA HIS A 69 26.20 -23.45 -17.56
C HIS A 69 27.29 -24.48 -17.27
N GLY A 70 26.97 -25.75 -17.45
CA GLY A 70 27.94 -26.83 -17.30
C GLY A 70 27.80 -27.85 -18.40
N THR A 71 28.90 -28.23 -18.97
CA THR A 71 28.99 -29.36 -19.89
C THR A 71 29.61 -30.54 -19.15
N SER A 72 28.92 -31.67 -19.13
CA SER A 72 29.48 -32.90 -18.56
C SER A 72 30.01 -33.76 -19.70
N TYR A 73 31.29 -34.09 -19.63
CA TYR A 73 31.90 -35.05 -20.54
C TYR A 73 32.11 -36.38 -19.82
N ARG A 74 31.70 -37.47 -20.46
CA ARG A 74 32.11 -38.82 -20.03
C ARG A 74 33.48 -39.09 -20.62
N GLY A 75 34.49 -39.25 -19.79
CA GLY A 75 35.84 -39.52 -20.25
C GLY A 75 35.91 -40.85 -21.00
N ILE A 76 36.55 -40.83 -22.16
CA ILE A 76 36.72 -42.01 -23.03
C ILE A 76 37.72 -43.00 -22.40
N ILE A 77 38.59 -42.50 -21.54
CA ILE A 77 39.71 -43.29 -20.97
C ILE A 77 39.33 -43.91 -19.60
N PHE A 78 38.46 -43.28 -18.83
CA PHE A 78 37.98 -43.79 -17.55
C PHE A 78 36.45 -43.80 -17.52
N LYS A 79 35.86 -44.96 -17.64
CA LYS A 79 34.40 -45.13 -17.76
C LYS A 79 33.59 -44.63 -16.57
N ASP A 80 34.22 -44.43 -15.40
CA ASP A 80 33.52 -44.08 -14.16
C ASP A 80 33.82 -42.67 -13.61
N VAL A 81 34.57 -41.82 -14.34
CA VAL A 81 34.93 -40.49 -13.92
C VAL A 81 34.10 -39.44 -14.70
N ARG A 82 33.20 -38.73 -14.03
CA ARG A 82 32.49 -37.56 -14.55
C ARG A 82 33.26 -36.30 -14.20
N TYR A 83 33.72 -35.58 -15.18
CA TYR A 83 34.24 -34.23 -15.00
C TYR A 83 33.13 -33.24 -15.20
N ASN A 84 32.77 -32.50 -14.13
CA ASN A 84 31.84 -31.38 -14.22
C ASN A 84 32.66 -30.10 -14.27
N TYR A 85 32.68 -29.45 -15.40
CA TYR A 85 33.28 -28.14 -15.59
C TYR A 85 32.15 -27.14 -15.80
N GLY A 86 31.98 -26.16 -14.88
CA GLY A 86 30.97 -25.13 -15.05
C GLY A 86 31.13 -24.01 -14.03
N SER A 87 30.91 -22.82 -14.49
CA SER A 87 30.77 -21.64 -13.62
C SER A 87 29.28 -21.35 -13.42
N GLY A 88 28.89 -21.15 -12.17
CA GLY A 88 27.54 -20.74 -11.83
C GLY A 88 27.52 -19.26 -11.40
N THR A 89 26.67 -18.47 -12.03
CA THR A 89 26.43 -17.08 -11.60
C THR A 89 25.10 -17.02 -10.90
N THR A 90 25.08 -16.44 -9.71
CA THR A 90 23.84 -16.21 -8.95
C THR A 90 23.40 -14.77 -9.16
N PHE A 91 22.20 -14.60 -9.69
CA PHE A 91 21.56 -13.29 -9.83
C PHE A 91 20.51 -13.13 -8.75
N VAL A 92 20.47 -11.94 -8.16
CA VAL A 92 19.40 -11.54 -7.26
C VAL A 92 18.34 -10.80 -8.07
N VAL A 93 17.14 -11.36 -8.10
CA VAL A 93 16.00 -10.74 -8.78
C VAL A 93 15.00 -10.30 -7.72
N ASP A 94 14.65 -9.03 -7.77
CA ASP A 94 13.61 -8.49 -6.90
C ASP A 94 12.23 -8.93 -7.42
N ASN A 95 11.54 -9.76 -6.63
CA ASN A 95 10.17 -10.13 -6.92
C ASN A 95 9.24 -9.22 -6.12
N VAL A 96 8.60 -8.28 -6.82
CA VAL A 96 7.65 -7.35 -6.23
C VAL A 96 6.27 -8.02 -6.16
N GLN A 97 5.74 -8.15 -4.95
CA GLN A 97 4.40 -8.66 -4.70
C GLN A 97 3.55 -7.54 -4.11
N TYR A 98 2.31 -7.41 -4.60
CA TYR A 98 1.31 -6.50 -4.06
C TYR A 98 0.26 -7.32 -3.34
N GLU A 99 -0.01 -6.94 -2.11
CA GLU A 99 -1.04 -7.52 -1.27
C GLU A 99 -2.04 -6.42 -0.90
N THR A 100 -3.33 -6.71 -1.00
CA THR A 100 -4.39 -5.79 -0.62
C THR A 100 -5.00 -6.19 0.71
N VAL A 101 -5.06 -5.24 1.65
CA VAL A 101 -5.61 -5.45 2.99
C VAL A 101 -6.80 -4.55 3.18
N ARG A 102 -7.94 -5.12 3.53
CA ARG A 102 -9.15 -4.36 3.87
C ARG A 102 -9.08 -3.87 5.30
N GLY A 103 -9.62 -2.68 5.55
CA GLY A 103 -9.61 -2.12 6.89
C GLY A 103 -10.37 -0.79 6.97
N ILE A 104 -10.09 -0.06 8.01
CA ILE A 104 -10.64 1.27 8.28
C ILE A 104 -9.49 2.26 8.38
N LEU A 105 -9.65 3.38 7.70
CA LEU A 105 -8.75 4.52 7.74
C LEU A 105 -9.31 5.56 8.70
N TYR A 106 -8.49 5.96 9.66
CA TYR A 106 -8.78 7.04 10.59
C TYR A 106 -7.77 8.16 10.35
N ILE A 107 -8.25 9.39 10.25
CA ILE A 107 -7.39 10.57 10.17
C ILE A 107 -7.73 11.47 11.36
N THR A 108 -6.73 11.72 12.17
CA THR A 108 -6.81 12.63 13.33
C THR A 108 -6.06 13.91 13.03
N ASN A 109 -6.16 14.89 13.91
CA ASN A 109 -5.34 16.12 13.82
C ASN A 109 -3.83 15.87 14.02
N ARG A 110 -3.38 14.64 14.29
CA ARG A 110 -1.97 14.33 14.56
C ARG A 110 -1.42 13.20 13.72
N ARG A 111 -2.25 12.19 13.39
CA ARG A 111 -1.78 10.97 12.72
C ARG A 111 -2.84 10.36 11.82
N ILE A 112 -2.38 9.53 10.91
CA ILE A 112 -3.17 8.71 10.02
C ILE A 112 -2.99 7.27 10.46
N ILE A 113 -4.08 6.59 10.77
CA ILE A 113 -4.09 5.23 11.28
C ILE A 113 -4.89 4.37 10.31
N PHE A 114 -4.30 3.30 9.83
CA PHE A 114 -5.00 2.26 9.09
C PHE A 114 -5.07 1.01 9.95
N GLN A 115 -6.25 0.54 10.20
CA GLN A 115 -6.52 -0.68 10.95
C GLN A 115 -7.09 -1.72 9.98
N GLY A 116 -6.23 -2.62 9.51
CA GLY A 116 -6.60 -3.72 8.62
C GLY A 116 -6.81 -5.04 9.36
N GLU A 117 -7.30 -6.04 8.64
CA GLU A 117 -7.61 -7.38 9.17
C GLU A 117 -6.37 -8.07 9.75
N HIS A 118 -5.21 -7.92 9.13
CA HIS A 118 -3.98 -8.60 9.53
C HIS A 118 -2.72 -7.71 9.48
N CYS A 119 -2.84 -6.49 9.02
CA CYS A 119 -1.78 -5.49 9.13
C CYS A 119 -2.37 -4.09 9.25
N GLY A 120 -1.59 -3.17 9.79
CA GLY A 120 -1.97 -1.79 9.92
C GLY A 120 -0.73 -0.90 9.96
N PHE A 121 -0.96 0.40 9.98
CA PHE A 121 0.08 1.39 10.16
C PHE A 121 -0.45 2.61 10.93
N ASP A 122 0.46 3.33 11.55
CA ASP A 122 0.22 4.59 12.25
C ASP A 122 1.35 5.55 11.85
N ILE A 123 1.02 6.62 11.15
CA ILE A 123 1.97 7.62 10.67
C ILE A 123 1.55 9.01 11.13
N MET A 124 2.52 9.83 11.55
CA MET A 124 2.26 11.20 11.94
C MET A 124 1.96 12.06 10.71
N VAL A 125 0.97 12.95 10.81
CA VAL A 125 0.69 13.92 9.73
C VAL A 125 1.91 14.81 9.47
N ALA A 126 2.66 15.14 10.51
CA ALA A 126 3.88 15.95 10.42
C ALA A 126 5.01 15.28 9.62
N ASP A 127 4.99 13.95 9.47
CA ASP A 127 5.99 13.20 8.71
C ASP A 127 5.63 13.03 7.24
N LEU A 128 4.46 13.53 6.82
CA LEU A 128 4.04 13.49 5.43
C LEU A 128 4.85 14.46 4.59
N VAL A 129 5.44 13.94 3.52
CA VAL A 129 6.20 14.72 2.54
C VAL A 129 5.32 15.14 1.37
N ALA A 130 4.43 14.25 0.94
CA ALA A 130 3.53 14.50 -0.18
C ALA A 130 2.24 13.68 -0.06
N ILE A 131 1.18 14.23 -0.63
CA ILE A 131 -0.14 13.60 -0.73
C ILE A 131 -0.59 13.72 -2.18
N GLN A 132 -0.89 12.59 -2.81
CA GLN A 132 -1.39 12.57 -4.19
C GLN A 132 -2.79 11.95 -4.22
N PRO A 133 -3.83 12.76 -4.47
CA PRO A 133 -5.19 12.26 -4.57
C PRO A 133 -5.47 11.72 -5.98
N TYR A 134 -6.23 10.64 -6.03
CA TYR A 134 -6.87 10.09 -7.21
C TYR A 134 -8.37 9.96 -6.93
N GLY A 135 -9.18 9.61 -7.91
CA GLY A 135 -10.63 9.50 -7.72
C GLY A 135 -11.05 8.61 -6.56
N ASN A 136 -10.49 7.40 -6.49
CA ASN A 136 -10.78 6.39 -5.48
C ASN A 136 -9.53 5.91 -4.71
N CYS A 137 -8.47 6.69 -4.74
CA CYS A 137 -7.21 6.34 -4.10
C CYS A 137 -6.50 7.60 -3.60
N VAL A 138 -5.72 7.45 -2.56
CA VAL A 138 -4.76 8.46 -2.10
C VAL A 138 -3.41 7.78 -1.89
N GLU A 139 -2.36 8.41 -2.40
CA GLU A 139 -0.99 8.01 -2.12
C GLU A 139 -0.37 8.99 -1.13
N LEU A 140 0.16 8.44 -0.04
CA LEU A 140 0.82 9.20 1.01
C LEU A 140 2.30 8.86 0.98
N GLN A 141 3.14 9.88 0.87
CA GLN A 141 4.58 9.73 1.00
C GLN A 141 5.03 10.16 2.38
N CYS A 142 5.65 9.23 3.11
CA CYS A 142 6.22 9.46 4.43
C CYS A 142 7.70 9.02 4.40
N GLY A 143 8.62 9.99 4.31
CA GLY A 143 10.03 9.71 4.12
C GLY A 143 10.30 8.92 2.84
N LYS A 144 10.85 7.70 3.00
CA LYS A 144 11.14 6.78 1.89
C LYS A 144 10.01 5.79 1.60
N GLN A 145 8.93 5.81 2.38
CA GLN A 145 7.82 4.89 2.25
C GLN A 145 6.64 5.56 1.57
N ASN A 146 6.00 4.82 0.66
CA ASN A 146 4.78 5.24 0.00
C ASN A 146 3.65 4.29 0.43
N TYR A 147 2.53 4.90 0.83
CA TYR A 147 1.32 4.20 1.20
C TYR A 147 0.25 4.48 0.17
N LYS A 148 -0.17 3.46 -0.56
CA LYS A 148 -1.26 3.56 -1.52
C LYS A 148 -2.52 2.99 -0.91
N ILE A 149 -3.53 3.83 -0.76
CA ILE A 149 -4.74 3.53 -0.02
C ILE A 149 -5.94 3.81 -0.92
N PHE A 150 -6.71 2.78 -1.23
CA PHE A 150 -7.99 2.92 -1.91
C PHE A 150 -9.04 3.33 -0.90
N VAL A 151 -9.74 4.40 -1.20
CA VAL A 151 -10.78 5.03 -0.39
C VAL A 151 -12.02 5.27 -1.24
N PRO A 152 -13.21 5.47 -0.65
CA PRO A 152 -14.40 5.77 -1.40
C PRO A 152 -14.28 7.05 -2.24
N ASN A 153 -13.60 8.06 -1.71
CA ASN A 153 -13.38 9.33 -2.38
C ASN A 153 -12.03 9.94 -1.98
N GLY A 154 -11.05 9.89 -2.87
CA GLY A 154 -9.70 10.43 -2.64
C GLY A 154 -9.68 11.94 -2.47
N THR A 155 -10.59 12.67 -3.10
CA THR A 155 -10.70 14.14 -2.99
C THR A 155 -11.12 14.54 -1.59
N ILE A 156 -12.09 13.84 -0.98
CA ILE A 156 -12.53 14.10 0.40
C ILE A 156 -11.41 13.79 1.39
N THR A 157 -10.75 12.65 1.23
CA THR A 157 -9.62 12.26 2.07
C THR A 157 -8.49 13.29 1.99
N HIS A 158 -8.16 13.75 0.79
CA HIS A 158 -7.16 14.79 0.56
C HIS A 158 -7.56 16.12 1.20
N ALA A 159 -8.82 16.54 1.05
CA ALA A 159 -9.33 17.77 1.65
C ALA A 159 -9.19 17.77 3.18
N VAL A 160 -9.49 16.64 3.84
CA VAL A 160 -9.29 16.50 5.29
C VAL A 160 -7.83 16.68 5.66
N LEU A 161 -6.90 16.06 4.93
CA LEU A 161 -5.47 16.18 5.21
C LEU A 161 -4.95 17.60 4.99
N GLN A 162 -5.46 18.32 3.99
CA GLN A 162 -5.13 19.73 3.77
C GLN A 162 -5.65 20.66 4.88
N LEU A 163 -6.82 20.37 5.45
CA LEU A 163 -7.40 21.16 6.53
C LEU A 163 -6.70 20.95 7.89
N ILE A 164 -5.95 19.86 8.04
CA ILE A 164 -5.19 19.54 9.26
C ILE A 164 -3.81 20.21 9.25
N GLN A 165 -3.22 20.44 8.07
CA GLN A 165 -1.94 21.12 7.90
C GLN A 165 -2.06 22.62 8.21
#